data_618b14fe033879bd8877d0edab1e8dbc
#
_entry.id   618b14fe033879bd8877d0edab1e8dbc
#
_cell.length_a   1.000
_cell.length_b   1.000
_cell.length_c   1.000
_cell.angle_alpha   90.00
_cell.angle_beta   90.00
_cell.angle_gamma   90.00
#
_symmetry.space_group_name_H-M   'P 1'
#
loop_
_entity.id
_entity.type
_entity.pdbx_description
1 polymer ?
#
loop_
_entity_poly.entity_id
_entity_poly.type
_entity_poly.pdbx_seq_one_letter_code
_entity_poly.pdbx_strand_id
1 'polypeptide(L)'
;VAPLLSCACGSALSPTKLSAMAEMEKLAEPTLAKAADATASALLRGARGNSGVILSLLFRGMAKKLRETEEADGRTLALALREGVDTAYKAVMKPAEGTILTVSRVAAQHAVELCQAEPTLTAEQVLAAILEQGHTALEETVHQNPVLEKAGVVDAGGFGFITIFEGMLDALRGIHKERAVAAEPTKSTADFAAINDEDITFTYCTEFIASRKDKARNVARLRSI
;
A
#
# COMPACT_ATOMS: atom_id res chain seq x y z
N VAL A 1 8.23 5.98 -14.87
CA VAL A 1 7.19 5.49 -13.92
C VAL A 1 6.85 4.03 -14.18
N ALA A 2 6.72 3.56 -15.45
CA ALA A 2 6.45 2.15 -15.76
C ALA A 2 7.49 1.18 -15.16
N PRO A 3 8.81 1.44 -15.20
CA PRO A 3 9.81 0.59 -14.54
C PRO A 3 9.67 0.52 -13.02
N LEU A 4 9.10 1.55 -12.39
CA LEU A 4 8.97 1.63 -10.93
C LEU A 4 8.11 0.53 -10.31
N LEU A 5 7.15 -0.02 -11.05
CA LEU A 5 6.26 -1.07 -10.56
C LEU A 5 6.68 -2.48 -11.02
N SER A 6 7.64 -2.59 -11.96
CA SER A 6 8.01 -3.90 -12.54
C SER A 6 8.86 -4.77 -11.60
N CYS A 7 9.60 -4.18 -10.69
CA CYS A 7 10.63 -4.87 -9.90
C CYS A 7 10.15 -5.68 -8.70
N ALA A 8 8.93 -5.50 -8.21
CA ALA A 8 8.50 -6.16 -6.98
C ALA A 8 7.79 -7.50 -7.27
N CYS A 9 8.50 -8.61 -7.24
CA CYS A 9 7.96 -9.95 -7.44
C CYS A 9 7.73 -10.66 -6.09
N GLY A 10 6.62 -11.40 -5.94
CA GLY A 10 6.43 -12.35 -4.85
C GLY A 10 5.61 -11.91 -3.63
N SER A 11 4.97 -10.74 -3.63
CA SER A 11 4.13 -10.31 -2.50
C SER A 11 2.66 -10.72 -2.65
N ALA A 12 1.92 -10.75 -1.54
CA ALA A 12 0.46 -10.96 -1.50
C ALA A 12 -0.33 -9.96 -2.39
N LEU A 13 0.29 -8.85 -2.78
CA LEU A 13 -0.25 -7.81 -3.64
C LEU A 13 0.06 -8.01 -5.14
N SER A 14 0.67 -9.14 -5.54
CA SER A 14 1.08 -9.40 -6.93
C SER A 14 -0.03 -9.20 -7.97
N PRO A 15 -1.26 -9.71 -7.82
CA PRO A 15 -2.32 -9.51 -8.82
C PRO A 15 -2.71 -8.04 -8.98
N THR A 16 -2.79 -7.30 -7.87
CA THR A 16 -3.13 -5.87 -7.83
C THR A 16 -2.07 -5.05 -8.57
N LYS A 17 -0.80 -5.36 -8.33
CA LYS A 17 0.34 -4.72 -8.99
C LYS A 17 0.41 -5.01 -10.49
N LEU A 18 0.20 -6.25 -10.91
CA LEU A 18 0.20 -6.63 -12.33
C LEU A 18 -0.83 -5.85 -13.15
N SER A 19 -2.01 -5.57 -12.57
CA SER A 19 -3.02 -4.72 -13.21
C SER A 19 -2.52 -3.30 -13.44
N ALA A 20 -1.77 -2.73 -12.49
CA ALA A 20 -1.19 -1.39 -12.63
C ALA A 20 -0.11 -1.34 -13.71
N MET A 21 0.78 -2.32 -13.76
CA MET A 21 1.81 -2.42 -14.80
C MET A 21 1.22 -2.46 -16.20
N ALA A 22 0.22 -3.31 -16.45
CA ALA A 22 -0.43 -3.46 -17.73
C ALA A 22 -1.13 -2.17 -18.21
N GLU A 23 -1.67 -1.35 -17.30
CA GLU A 23 -2.26 -0.07 -17.67
C GLU A 23 -1.19 1.00 -17.96
N MET A 24 -0.08 0.98 -17.24
CA MET A 24 1.02 1.93 -17.47
C MET A 24 1.74 1.70 -18.79
N GLU A 25 1.88 0.45 -19.22
CA GLU A 25 2.47 0.10 -20.53
C GLU A 25 1.66 0.64 -21.71
N LYS A 26 0.38 0.94 -21.52
CA LYS A 26 -0.51 1.52 -22.54
C LYS A 26 -0.35 3.05 -22.70
N LEU A 27 0.34 3.71 -21.77
CA LEU A 27 0.51 5.17 -21.82
C LEU A 27 1.57 5.55 -22.84
N ALA A 28 1.16 6.20 -23.93
CA ALA A 28 2.06 6.64 -24.99
C ALA A 28 3.01 7.76 -24.53
N GLU A 29 2.51 8.68 -23.70
CA GLU A 29 3.29 9.79 -23.09
C GLU A 29 2.93 9.91 -21.60
N PRO A 30 3.65 9.21 -20.73
CA PRO A 30 3.36 9.19 -19.31
C PRO A 30 3.85 10.48 -18.63
N THR A 31 2.97 11.44 -18.40
CA THR A 31 3.22 12.48 -17.40
C THR A 31 3.05 11.88 -16.00
N LEU A 32 3.66 12.53 -14.99
CA LEU A 32 3.54 12.09 -13.60
C LEU A 32 2.07 11.92 -13.18
N ALA A 33 1.23 12.89 -13.48
CA ALA A 33 -0.20 12.86 -13.18
C ALA A 33 -0.92 11.69 -13.86
N LYS A 34 -0.71 11.49 -15.18
CA LYS A 34 -1.35 10.39 -15.91
C LYS A 34 -0.91 9.02 -15.39
N ALA A 35 0.38 8.87 -15.11
CA ALA A 35 0.91 7.62 -14.58
C ALA A 35 0.37 7.32 -13.18
N ALA A 36 0.30 8.31 -12.29
CA ALA A 36 -0.26 8.18 -10.96
C ALA A 36 -1.76 7.80 -11.00
N ASP A 37 -2.55 8.46 -11.84
CA ASP A 37 -3.99 8.17 -12.01
C ASP A 37 -4.25 6.78 -12.60
N ALA A 38 -3.49 6.40 -13.64
CA ALA A 38 -3.59 5.08 -14.25
C ALA A 38 -3.25 3.99 -13.24
N THR A 39 -2.17 4.18 -12.47
CA THR A 39 -1.75 3.28 -11.40
C THR A 39 -2.85 3.12 -10.34
N ALA A 40 -3.36 4.22 -9.79
CA ALA A 40 -4.39 4.19 -8.75
C ALA A 40 -5.67 3.49 -9.23
N SER A 41 -6.10 3.78 -10.46
CA SER A 41 -7.29 3.17 -11.06
C SER A 41 -7.12 1.67 -11.32
N ALA A 42 -5.95 1.28 -11.79
CA ALA A 42 -5.65 -0.13 -12.07
C ALA A 42 -5.47 -0.95 -10.79
N LEU A 43 -4.83 -0.38 -9.77
CA LEU A 43 -4.72 -1.01 -8.45
C LEU A 43 -6.10 -1.28 -7.85
N LEU A 44 -7.05 -0.34 -8.00
CA LEU A 44 -8.42 -0.54 -7.51
C LEU A 44 -9.13 -1.67 -8.26
N ARG A 45 -9.04 -1.71 -9.60
CA ARG A 45 -9.65 -2.78 -10.40
C ARG A 45 -9.02 -4.14 -10.14
N GLY A 46 -7.72 -4.16 -9.90
CA GLY A 46 -6.95 -5.38 -9.61
C GLY A 46 -6.94 -5.78 -8.13
N ALA A 47 -7.57 -4.99 -7.24
CA ALA A 47 -7.55 -5.24 -5.81
C ALA A 47 -8.10 -6.64 -5.46
N ARG A 48 -7.41 -7.31 -4.56
CA ARG A 48 -7.84 -8.58 -3.97
C ARG A 48 -7.62 -8.49 -2.46
N GLY A 49 -8.67 -8.82 -1.70
CA GLY A 49 -8.67 -8.73 -0.25
C GLY A 49 -8.50 -7.30 0.28
N ASN A 50 -8.49 -7.15 1.60
CA ASN A 50 -8.44 -5.85 2.28
C ASN A 50 -7.14 -5.09 1.97
N SER A 51 -6.00 -5.77 1.98
CA SER A 51 -4.70 -5.12 1.72
C SER A 51 -4.61 -4.55 0.31
N GLY A 52 -5.19 -5.22 -0.70
CA GLY A 52 -5.25 -4.70 -2.07
C GLY A 52 -6.12 -3.45 -2.18
N VAL A 53 -7.26 -3.41 -1.48
CA VAL A 53 -8.13 -2.22 -1.42
C VAL A 53 -7.41 -1.08 -0.72
N ILE A 54 -6.78 -1.32 0.43
CA ILE A 54 -6.03 -0.30 1.17
C ILE A 54 -4.88 0.25 0.31
N LEU A 55 -4.12 -0.62 -0.35
CA LEU A 55 -3.07 -0.19 -1.27
C LEU A 55 -3.61 0.72 -2.39
N SER A 56 -4.77 0.38 -2.97
CA SER A 56 -5.40 1.22 -4.00
C SER A 56 -5.81 2.59 -3.46
N LEU A 57 -6.24 2.68 -2.21
CA LEU A 57 -6.59 3.94 -1.54
C LEU A 57 -5.35 4.79 -1.25
N LEU A 58 -4.24 4.18 -0.81
CA LEU A 58 -2.95 4.85 -0.66
C LEU A 58 -2.52 5.51 -1.96
N PHE A 59 -2.46 4.75 -3.05
CA PHE A 59 -2.08 5.28 -4.36
C PHE A 59 -3.08 6.29 -4.93
N ARG A 60 -4.37 6.16 -4.61
CA ARG A 60 -5.38 7.15 -5.00
C ARG A 60 -5.16 8.50 -4.33
N GLY A 61 -4.83 8.52 -3.04
CA GLY A 61 -4.48 9.75 -2.34
C GLY A 61 -3.17 10.35 -2.84
N MET A 62 -2.17 9.52 -3.11
CA MET A 62 -0.91 9.95 -3.74
C MET A 62 -1.17 10.58 -5.11
N ALA A 63 -1.94 9.92 -5.97
CA ALA A 63 -2.28 10.42 -7.30
C ALA A 63 -2.99 11.78 -7.23
N LYS A 64 -3.93 11.95 -6.29
CA LYS A 64 -4.61 13.23 -6.07
C LYS A 64 -3.62 14.38 -5.81
N LYS A 65 -2.59 14.13 -4.98
CA LYS A 65 -1.56 15.13 -4.67
C LYS A 65 -0.63 15.37 -5.85
N LEU A 66 -0.27 14.33 -6.59
CA LEU A 66 0.67 14.40 -7.72
C LEU A 66 0.07 15.03 -8.99
N ARG A 67 -1.26 15.15 -9.10
CA ARG A 67 -1.92 15.81 -10.26
C ARG A 67 -1.53 17.26 -10.44
N GLU A 68 -1.16 17.93 -9.37
CA GLU A 68 -0.87 19.37 -9.35
C GLU A 68 0.60 19.67 -9.69
N THR A 69 1.41 18.63 -9.95
CA THR A 69 2.86 18.77 -10.14
C THR A 69 3.32 18.08 -11.41
N GLU A 70 4.25 18.71 -12.13
CA GLU A 70 4.90 18.10 -13.30
C GLU A 70 6.03 17.16 -12.87
N GLU A 71 6.76 17.53 -11.82
CA GLU A 71 7.86 16.77 -11.23
C GLU A 71 7.67 16.62 -9.72
N ALA A 72 8.04 15.47 -9.18
CA ALA A 72 8.00 15.19 -7.74
C ALA A 72 9.41 15.24 -7.16
N ASP A 73 9.69 16.27 -6.39
CA ASP A 73 10.83 16.31 -5.47
C ASP A 73 10.56 15.47 -4.20
N GLY A 74 11.52 15.42 -3.30
CA GLY A 74 11.38 14.65 -2.06
C GLY A 74 10.20 15.11 -1.20
N ARG A 75 10.00 16.42 -1.08
CA ARG A 75 8.89 16.99 -0.32
C ARG A 75 7.53 16.65 -0.93
N THR A 76 7.42 16.75 -2.25
CA THR A 76 6.18 16.39 -2.97
C THR A 76 5.85 14.92 -2.77
N LEU A 77 6.85 14.05 -2.83
CA LEU A 77 6.69 12.60 -2.60
C LEU A 77 6.21 12.31 -1.17
N ALA A 78 6.84 12.92 -0.15
CA ALA A 78 6.46 12.77 1.25
C ALA A 78 4.99 13.21 1.49
N LEU A 79 4.62 14.38 0.96
CA LEU A 79 3.25 14.89 1.08
C LEU A 79 2.24 14.05 0.30
N ALA A 80 2.62 13.51 -0.86
CA ALA A 80 1.78 12.61 -1.62
C ALA A 80 1.50 11.31 -0.84
N LEU A 81 2.53 10.70 -0.24
CA LEU A 81 2.35 9.52 0.60
C LEU A 81 1.46 9.82 1.81
N ARG A 82 1.63 10.97 2.45
CA ARG A 82 0.78 11.40 3.57
C ARG A 82 -0.69 11.53 3.15
N GLU A 83 -0.99 12.17 2.01
CA GLU A 83 -2.36 12.25 1.48
C GLU A 83 -2.93 10.86 1.16
N GLY A 84 -2.07 9.94 0.70
CA GLY A 84 -2.41 8.53 0.52
C GLY A 84 -2.88 7.88 1.82
N VAL A 85 -2.09 8.01 2.88
CA VAL A 85 -2.39 7.49 4.22
C VAL A 85 -3.70 8.09 4.75
N ASP A 86 -3.86 9.40 4.68
CA ASP A 86 -5.07 10.08 5.13
C ASP A 86 -6.31 9.58 4.36
N THR A 87 -6.18 9.34 3.06
CA THR A 87 -7.25 8.79 2.22
C THR A 87 -7.63 7.37 2.65
N ALA A 88 -6.64 6.52 2.94
CA ALA A 88 -6.87 5.14 3.38
C ALA A 88 -7.54 5.10 4.77
N TYR A 89 -7.04 5.86 5.75
CA TYR A 89 -7.62 5.91 7.09
C TYR A 89 -9.06 6.45 7.09
N LYS A 90 -9.38 7.45 6.26
CA LYS A 90 -10.76 7.97 6.12
C LYS A 90 -11.73 6.95 5.52
N ALA A 91 -11.25 6.03 4.69
CA ALA A 91 -12.09 5.04 4.02
C ALA A 91 -12.32 3.79 4.88
N VAL A 92 -11.41 3.44 5.76
CA VAL A 92 -11.51 2.27 6.63
C VAL A 92 -12.28 2.63 7.89
N MET A 93 -13.41 1.95 8.13
CA MET A 93 -14.26 2.25 9.29
C MET A 93 -13.61 1.95 10.65
N LYS A 94 -12.83 0.87 10.73
CA LYS A 94 -12.10 0.45 11.93
C LYS A 94 -10.66 0.14 11.53
N PRO A 95 -9.78 1.14 11.46
CA PRO A 95 -8.37 0.91 11.16
C PRO A 95 -7.75 0.00 12.24
N ALA A 96 -7.11 -1.08 11.80
CA ALA A 96 -6.37 -1.96 12.70
C ALA A 96 -4.89 -1.60 12.67
N GLU A 97 -4.29 -1.42 13.85
CA GLU A 97 -2.85 -1.24 13.99
C GLU A 97 -2.11 -2.58 13.78
N GLY A 98 -0.80 -2.51 13.51
CA GLY A 98 -0.02 -3.68 13.15
C GLY A 98 -0.32 -4.21 11.74
N THR A 99 -0.72 -3.33 10.81
CA THR A 99 -1.06 -3.66 9.42
C THR A 99 -0.39 -2.70 8.43
N ILE A 100 -0.63 -2.91 7.13
CA ILE A 100 -0.21 -1.98 6.06
C ILE A 100 -0.54 -0.51 6.37
N LEU A 101 -1.63 -0.24 7.10
CA LEU A 101 -2.00 1.11 7.51
C LEU A 101 -0.98 1.70 8.47
N THR A 102 -0.54 0.93 9.47
CA THR A 102 0.48 1.34 10.43
C THR A 102 1.81 1.59 9.73
N VAL A 103 2.27 0.63 8.92
CA VAL A 103 3.55 0.72 8.20
C VAL A 103 3.57 1.97 7.30
N SER A 104 2.52 2.17 6.50
CA SER A 104 2.44 3.32 5.60
C SER A 104 2.34 4.65 6.36
N ARG A 105 1.62 4.71 7.49
CA ARG A 105 1.48 5.90 8.32
C ARG A 105 2.80 6.31 8.96
N VAL A 106 3.51 5.37 9.57
CA VAL A 106 4.80 5.62 10.23
C VAL A 106 5.83 6.09 9.21
N ALA A 107 5.93 5.42 8.08
CA ALA A 107 6.84 5.78 7.00
C ALA A 107 6.53 7.17 6.41
N ALA A 108 5.24 7.50 6.19
CA ALA A 108 4.82 8.80 5.67
C ALA A 108 5.08 9.94 6.66
N GLN A 109 4.85 9.71 7.95
CA GLN A 109 5.10 10.70 8.98
C GLN A 109 6.59 11.02 9.06
N HIS A 110 7.43 10.01 9.12
CA HIS A 110 8.89 10.18 9.13
C HIS A 110 9.39 10.96 7.90
N ALA A 111 8.90 10.61 6.70
CA ALA A 111 9.29 11.31 5.47
C ALA A 111 8.91 12.79 5.49
N VAL A 112 7.74 13.14 6.03
CA VAL A 112 7.30 14.54 6.16
C VAL A 112 8.16 15.29 7.17
N GLU A 113 8.44 14.71 8.33
CA GLU A 113 9.30 15.30 9.37
C GLU A 113 10.72 15.53 8.84
N LEU A 114 11.27 14.56 8.12
CA LEU A 114 12.58 14.65 7.50
C LEU A 114 12.65 15.81 6.48
N CYS A 115 11.63 15.92 5.60
CA CYS A 115 11.56 17.03 4.64
C CYS A 115 11.31 18.40 5.28
N GLN A 116 10.78 18.46 6.50
CA GLN A 116 10.68 19.71 7.26
C GLN A 116 12.03 20.12 7.82
N ALA A 117 12.84 19.18 8.27
CA ALA A 117 14.19 19.43 8.76
C ALA A 117 15.17 19.74 7.61
N GLU A 118 15.05 19.03 6.50
CA GLU A 118 15.93 19.16 5.32
C GLU A 118 15.09 19.32 4.03
N PRO A 119 14.74 20.57 3.65
CA PRO A 119 13.85 20.83 2.52
C PRO A 119 14.43 20.51 1.13
N THR A 120 15.74 20.28 1.02
CA THR A 120 16.45 20.04 -0.26
C THR A 120 16.62 18.58 -0.61
N LEU A 121 16.03 17.66 0.16
CA LEU A 121 16.12 16.23 -0.10
C LEU A 121 15.52 15.85 -1.45
N THR A 122 16.23 14.97 -2.16
CA THR A 122 15.76 14.41 -3.43
C THR A 122 14.67 13.36 -3.18
N ALA A 123 13.88 13.05 -4.23
CA ALA A 123 12.89 11.97 -4.17
C ALA A 123 13.54 10.61 -3.81
N GLU A 124 14.76 10.35 -4.27
CA GLU A 124 15.51 9.14 -3.95
C GLU A 124 15.84 9.06 -2.46
N GLN A 125 16.36 10.13 -1.87
CA GLN A 125 16.71 10.19 -0.44
C GLN A 125 15.47 10.01 0.45
N VAL A 126 14.37 10.66 0.10
CA VAL A 126 13.10 10.52 0.82
C VAL A 126 12.54 9.10 0.68
N LEU A 127 12.65 8.48 -0.50
CA LEU A 127 12.20 7.11 -0.69
C LEU A 127 13.04 6.11 0.12
N ALA A 128 14.34 6.34 0.22
CA ALA A 128 15.21 5.54 1.09
C ALA A 128 14.82 5.67 2.58
N ALA A 129 14.52 6.88 3.05
CA ALA A 129 14.05 7.11 4.42
C ALA A 129 12.68 6.48 4.70
N ILE A 130 11.75 6.53 3.72
CA ILE A 130 10.45 5.83 3.79
C ILE A 130 10.68 4.33 4.01
N LEU A 131 11.63 3.73 3.28
CA LEU A 131 11.93 2.31 3.38
C LEU A 131 12.58 1.95 4.71
N GLU A 132 13.56 2.71 5.17
CA GLU A 132 14.23 2.48 6.45
C GLU A 132 13.23 2.46 7.60
N GLN A 133 12.43 3.51 7.71
CA GLN A 133 11.41 3.60 8.75
C GLN A 133 10.27 2.60 8.55
N GLY A 134 9.94 2.30 7.29
CA GLY A 134 8.93 1.33 6.92
C GLY A 134 9.30 -0.11 7.30
N HIS A 135 10.57 -0.51 7.14
CA HIS A 135 11.07 -1.80 7.60
C HIS A 135 10.95 -1.93 9.11
N THR A 136 11.39 -0.92 9.87
CA THR A 136 11.24 -0.90 11.32
C THR A 136 9.77 -1.05 11.74
N ALA A 137 8.87 -0.29 11.12
CA ALA A 137 7.45 -0.38 11.40
C ALA A 137 6.84 -1.73 10.99
N LEU A 138 7.37 -2.39 9.96
CA LEU A 138 6.93 -3.71 9.52
C LEU A 138 7.30 -4.78 10.55
N GLU A 139 8.51 -4.76 11.08
CA GLU A 139 8.96 -5.67 12.14
C GLU A 139 8.09 -5.54 13.39
N GLU A 140 7.75 -4.31 13.78
CA GLU A 140 6.89 -4.03 14.94
C GLU A 140 5.44 -4.53 14.77
N THR A 141 4.97 -4.81 13.54
CA THR A 141 3.60 -5.33 13.32
C THR A 141 3.34 -6.64 14.06
N VAL A 142 4.36 -7.47 14.25
CA VAL A 142 4.27 -8.75 14.99
C VAL A 142 3.74 -8.49 16.41
N HIS A 143 4.22 -7.44 17.07
CA HIS A 143 3.88 -7.13 18.47
C HIS A 143 2.60 -6.29 18.60
N GLN A 144 2.16 -5.65 17.53
CA GLN A 144 0.98 -4.79 17.54
C GLN A 144 -0.33 -5.53 17.22
N ASN A 145 -0.23 -6.72 16.61
CA ASN A 145 -1.38 -7.52 16.22
C ASN A 145 -1.30 -8.91 16.86
N PRO A 146 -2.20 -9.26 17.80
CA PRO A 146 -2.15 -10.55 18.50
C PRO A 146 -2.19 -11.79 17.59
N VAL A 147 -2.81 -11.68 16.42
CA VAL A 147 -2.86 -12.77 15.43
C VAL A 147 -1.48 -12.98 14.81
N LEU A 148 -0.80 -11.89 14.47
CA LEU A 148 0.55 -11.93 13.89
C LEU A 148 1.57 -12.40 14.94
N GLU A 149 1.41 -11.96 16.19
CA GLU A 149 2.26 -12.38 17.31
C GLU A 149 2.16 -13.89 17.56
N LYS A 150 0.95 -14.45 17.61
CA LYS A 150 0.73 -15.90 17.73
C LYS A 150 1.33 -16.68 16.55
N ALA A 151 1.24 -16.14 15.35
CA ALA A 151 1.76 -16.78 14.13
C ALA A 151 3.26 -16.56 13.91
N GLY A 152 3.89 -15.63 14.64
CA GLY A 152 5.33 -15.29 14.50
C GLY A 152 5.68 -14.69 13.13
N VAL A 153 4.76 -13.94 12.51
CA VAL A 153 4.95 -13.37 11.16
C VAL A 153 4.62 -11.88 11.12
N VAL A 154 5.26 -11.16 10.21
CA VAL A 154 4.94 -9.75 9.92
C VAL A 154 3.66 -9.62 9.09
N ASP A 155 3.07 -8.42 9.04
CA ASP A 155 1.90 -8.16 8.18
C ASP A 155 2.25 -8.30 6.70
N ALA A 156 1.58 -9.22 6.01
CA ALA A 156 1.80 -9.48 4.58
C ALA A 156 1.44 -8.28 3.69
N GLY A 157 0.47 -7.45 4.10
CA GLY A 157 0.11 -6.21 3.42
C GLY A 157 1.21 -5.15 3.55
N GLY A 158 1.74 -4.96 4.75
CA GLY A 158 2.88 -4.08 5.04
C GLY A 158 4.14 -4.54 4.29
N PHE A 159 4.44 -5.84 4.30
CA PHE A 159 5.53 -6.40 3.52
C PHE A 159 5.38 -6.09 2.02
N GLY A 160 4.17 -6.27 1.48
CA GLY A 160 3.89 -5.96 0.08
C GLY A 160 4.03 -4.47 -0.25
N PHE A 161 3.65 -3.57 0.67
CA PHE A 161 3.85 -2.13 0.55
C PHE A 161 5.35 -1.80 0.46
N ILE A 162 6.16 -2.30 1.38
CA ILE A 162 7.62 -2.09 1.38
C ILE A 162 8.23 -2.60 0.08
N THR A 163 7.89 -3.81 -0.36
CA THR A 163 8.40 -4.41 -1.61
C THR A 163 8.12 -3.53 -2.84
N ILE A 164 6.94 -2.86 -2.89
CA ILE A 164 6.62 -1.92 -3.98
C ILE A 164 7.53 -0.69 -3.92
N PHE A 165 7.74 -0.12 -2.75
CA PHE A 165 8.59 1.05 -2.57
C PHE A 165 10.07 0.75 -2.79
N GLU A 166 10.56 -0.45 -2.44
CA GLU A 166 11.90 -0.95 -2.83
C GLU A 166 12.05 -0.98 -4.35
N GLY A 167 11.07 -1.52 -5.07
CA GLY A 167 11.07 -1.50 -6.52
C GLY A 167 11.06 -0.08 -7.11
N MET A 168 10.39 0.87 -6.47
CA MET A 168 10.43 2.28 -6.88
C MET A 168 11.83 2.88 -6.67
N LEU A 169 12.49 2.60 -5.56
CA LEU A 169 13.85 3.07 -5.29
C LEU A 169 14.87 2.45 -6.26
N ASP A 170 14.79 1.14 -6.49
CA ASP A 170 15.63 0.44 -7.47
C ASP A 170 15.53 1.07 -8.86
N ALA A 171 14.30 1.37 -9.29
CA ALA A 171 14.07 1.98 -10.60
C ALA A 171 14.59 3.43 -10.68
N LEU A 172 14.51 4.23 -9.62
CA LEU A 172 15.13 5.57 -9.57
C LEU A 172 16.66 5.49 -9.67
N ARG A 173 17.26 4.43 -9.13
CA ARG A 173 18.70 4.14 -9.21
C ARG A 173 19.14 3.50 -10.52
N GLY A 174 18.20 3.26 -11.44
CA GLY A 174 18.50 2.57 -12.71
C GLY A 174 18.77 1.08 -12.54
N ILE A 175 18.44 0.50 -11.37
CA ILE A 175 18.60 -0.93 -11.10
C ILE A 175 17.38 -1.65 -11.67
N HIS A 176 17.56 -2.36 -12.77
CA HIS A 176 16.54 -3.20 -13.36
C HIS A 176 16.77 -4.65 -12.93
N LYS A 177 16.06 -5.10 -11.91
CA LYS A 177 16.03 -6.53 -11.56
C LYS A 177 15.24 -7.26 -12.65
N GLU A 178 15.87 -8.22 -13.33
CA GLU A 178 15.14 -9.11 -14.24
C GLU A 178 13.97 -9.75 -13.47
N ARG A 179 12.83 -9.85 -14.16
CA ARG A 179 11.64 -10.50 -13.63
C ARG A 179 11.97 -11.94 -13.30
N ALA A 180 12.35 -12.23 -12.08
CA ALA A 180 12.41 -13.61 -11.62
C ALA A 180 11.01 -14.20 -11.85
N VAL A 181 10.90 -15.13 -12.79
CA VAL A 181 9.73 -16.00 -12.94
C VAL A 181 9.44 -16.53 -11.55
N ALA A 182 8.24 -16.32 -11.06
CA ALA A 182 7.83 -16.56 -9.69
C ALA A 182 8.50 -17.85 -9.16
N ALA A 183 9.50 -17.68 -8.33
CA ALA A 183 9.88 -18.75 -7.41
C ALA A 183 8.59 -19.03 -6.63
N GLU A 184 8.22 -20.31 -6.55
CA GLU A 184 7.10 -20.73 -5.70
C GLU A 184 7.25 -20.03 -4.35
N PRO A 185 6.15 -19.51 -3.78
CA PRO A 185 6.23 -18.80 -2.52
C PRO A 185 6.98 -19.71 -1.55
N THR A 186 8.19 -19.29 -1.15
CA THR A 186 8.85 -19.89 0.00
C THR A 186 7.79 -19.84 1.09
N LYS A 187 7.30 -21.01 1.48
CA LYS A 187 6.36 -21.15 2.58
C LYS A 187 7.00 -20.46 3.77
N SER A 188 6.61 -19.21 4.02
CA SER A 188 6.76 -18.70 5.37
C SER A 188 5.93 -19.68 6.19
N THR A 189 6.59 -20.45 7.00
CA THR A 189 5.94 -21.40 7.91
C THR A 189 5.31 -20.59 9.02
N ALA A 190 4.24 -19.83 8.67
CA ALA A 190 3.35 -19.31 9.67
C ALA A 190 2.78 -20.51 10.41
N ASP A 191 3.04 -20.60 11.70
CA ASP A 191 2.53 -21.68 12.51
C ASP A 191 1.04 -21.43 12.82
N PHE A 192 0.20 -21.74 11.83
CA PHE A 192 -1.26 -21.68 12.00
C PHE A 192 -1.79 -22.78 12.94
N ALA A 193 -0.97 -23.78 13.29
CA ALA A 193 -1.36 -24.81 14.27
C ALA A 193 -1.45 -24.24 15.71
N ALA A 194 -0.86 -23.08 15.96
CA ALA A 194 -0.98 -22.37 17.24
C ALA A 194 -2.32 -21.61 17.40
N ILE A 195 -3.13 -21.50 16.33
CA ILE A 195 -4.47 -20.90 16.38
C ILE A 195 -5.46 -22.02 16.68
N ASN A 196 -5.97 -22.09 17.91
CA ASN A 196 -7.00 -23.05 18.29
C ASN A 196 -8.34 -22.67 17.65
N ASP A 197 -9.10 -23.67 17.17
CA ASP A 197 -10.47 -23.46 16.65
C ASP A 197 -11.40 -22.79 17.70
N GLU A 198 -11.11 -22.92 18.99
CA GLU A 198 -11.82 -22.27 20.08
C GLU A 198 -11.65 -20.74 20.12
N ASP A 199 -10.59 -20.20 19.53
CA ASP A 199 -10.34 -18.76 19.40
C ASP A 199 -11.17 -18.13 18.26
N ILE A 200 -11.79 -18.92 17.40
CA ILE A 200 -12.59 -18.48 16.27
C ILE A 200 -14.02 -18.20 16.69
N THR A 201 -14.33 -16.95 17.01
CA THR A 201 -15.69 -16.54 17.40
C THR A 201 -16.67 -16.53 16.24
N PHE A 202 -16.20 -16.25 15.01
CA PHE A 202 -17.01 -16.20 13.79
C PHE A 202 -16.36 -17.02 12.68
N THR A 203 -17.04 -18.04 12.21
CA THR A 203 -16.54 -18.97 11.18
C THR A 203 -16.72 -18.44 9.76
N TYR A 204 -17.60 -17.44 9.55
CA TYR A 204 -17.96 -16.93 8.23
C TYR A 204 -17.74 -15.43 8.12
N CYS A 205 -17.15 -15.00 7.00
CA CYS A 205 -17.14 -13.61 6.58
C CYS A 205 -18.21 -13.44 5.50
N THR A 206 -19.20 -12.57 5.73
CA THR A 206 -20.28 -12.30 4.78
C THR A 206 -20.13 -10.91 4.22
N GLU A 207 -20.03 -10.82 2.90
CA GLU A 207 -20.00 -9.56 2.16
C GLU A 207 -21.29 -9.40 1.36
N PHE A 208 -21.83 -8.18 1.34
CA PHE A 208 -22.99 -7.87 0.50
C PHE A 208 -22.90 -6.48 -0.10
N ILE A 209 -23.49 -6.30 -1.26
CA ILE A 209 -23.61 -5.01 -1.93
C ILE A 209 -25.04 -4.52 -1.79
N ALA A 210 -25.23 -3.40 -1.09
CA ALA A 210 -26.52 -2.77 -1.00
C ALA A 210 -26.63 -1.60 -1.99
N SER A 211 -27.55 -1.69 -2.95
CA SER A 211 -27.88 -0.60 -3.86
C SER A 211 -29.09 0.19 -3.34
N ARG A 212 -28.93 1.50 -3.20
CA ARG A 212 -30.06 2.34 -2.80
C ARG A 212 -30.85 2.84 -4.02
N LYS A 213 -32.16 2.72 -3.93
CA LYS A 213 -33.08 3.23 -4.97
C LYS A 213 -33.24 4.75 -4.88
N ASP A 214 -33.14 5.32 -3.68
CA ASP A 214 -33.28 6.76 -3.43
C ASP A 214 -31.94 7.36 -3.00
N LYS A 215 -31.42 8.28 -3.80
CA LYS A 215 -30.14 8.97 -3.55
C LYS A 215 -30.20 9.97 -2.38
N ALA A 216 -31.37 10.40 -1.98
CA ALA A 216 -31.57 11.37 -0.90
C ALA A 216 -31.41 10.76 0.51
N ARG A 217 -31.53 9.43 0.65
CA ARG A 217 -31.38 8.76 1.95
C ARG A 217 -29.91 8.63 2.37
N ASN A 218 -29.62 9.09 3.58
CA ASN A 218 -28.30 9.03 4.15
C ASN A 218 -27.91 7.59 4.51
N VAL A 219 -26.73 7.14 4.06
CA VAL A 219 -26.16 5.81 4.38
C VAL A 219 -25.43 5.77 5.74
N ALA A 220 -25.31 6.91 6.43
CA ALA A 220 -24.60 6.96 7.72
C ALA A 220 -25.19 6.00 8.75
N ARG A 221 -26.52 5.77 8.72
CA ARG A 221 -27.21 4.83 9.64
C ARG A 221 -26.86 3.37 9.38
N LEU A 222 -26.43 3.00 8.17
CA LEU A 222 -25.93 1.63 7.87
C LEU A 222 -24.51 1.39 8.41
N ARG A 223 -23.77 2.46 8.70
CA ARG A 223 -22.43 2.39 9.26
C ARG A 223 -22.40 2.25 10.78
N SER A 224 -23.54 2.47 11.43
CA SER A 224 -23.70 2.41 12.90
C SER A 224 -24.29 1.09 13.39
N ILE A 225 -24.56 0.14 12.51
CA ILE A 225 -24.96 -1.24 12.81
C ILE A 225 -23.74 -2.12 12.80
#